data_4a0ce3cb5ceac7c2658a452b32e6f2ea
#
_entry.id   4a0ce3cb5ceac7c2658a452b32e6f2ea
#
_cell.length_a   1.000
_cell.length_b   1.000
_cell.length_c   1.000
_cell.angle_alpha   90.00
_cell.angle_beta   90.00
_cell.angle_gamma   90.00
#
_symmetry.space_group_name_H-M   'P 1'
#
loop_
_entity.id
_entity.type
_entity.pdbx_description
1 polymer ?
#
loop_
_entity_poly.entity_id
_entity_poly.type
_entity_poly.pdbx_seq_one_letter_code
_entity_poly.pdbx_strand_id
1 'polypeptide(L)'
;MRRPHLLLLGLLTVLLQAAPPVAVVHGGAGSPRARMDGTDRAAAQALALLRGGGGALDAALAAVVVLEDDPRFNAGTGANIRLDGKTIQMDAACMDGATGAFGAVAAIERVKNPVLVARKVMDTPHLLIVGEGATRFARALGFPDYDPACAENRARYERVKAILKGADPGQMEAWKRYDWKKGWNFPTPLKEVLGPSDTVGCVTRDVQGHFAAAISTGGTTITFYGRVGDVPMFGAGIYAGPKGAVACTGNGEDIIRHLVAKAAYDLLAKGLSAQEAVDRTLAVFPATIDLGLVAVGPHSTGGGCNYSAEQKRYVKDYRNQMAWSVAR
;
A
#
# COMPACT_ATOMS: atom_id res chain seq x y z
N MET A 1 24.46 -66.14 29.50
CA MET A 1 24.79 -65.20 28.43
C MET A 1 23.50 -64.48 27.96
N ARG A 2 23.30 -63.25 28.38
CA ARG A 2 22.14 -62.42 27.94
C ARG A 2 22.63 -61.45 26.89
N ARG A 3 22.04 -61.48 25.67
CA ARG A 3 22.30 -60.53 24.58
C ARG A 3 21.56 -59.22 24.85
N PRO A 4 22.17 -58.07 24.68
CA PRO A 4 21.49 -56.77 24.76
C PRO A 4 20.73 -56.51 23.46
N HIS A 5 19.42 -56.21 23.55
CA HIS A 5 18.65 -55.66 22.44
C HIS A 5 18.95 -54.18 22.29
N LEU A 6 19.61 -53.83 21.18
CA LEU A 6 19.84 -52.45 20.77
C LEU A 6 18.49 -51.93 20.19
N LEU A 7 17.82 -51.05 20.89
CA LEU A 7 16.69 -50.28 20.34
C LEU A 7 17.27 -49.15 19.48
N LEU A 8 17.12 -49.29 18.19
CA LEU A 8 17.41 -48.22 17.25
C LEU A 8 16.20 -47.24 17.31
N LEU A 9 16.35 -46.09 18.02
CA LEU A 9 15.43 -44.98 17.94
C LEU A 9 15.66 -44.25 16.61
N GLY A 10 14.84 -44.52 15.61
CA GLY A 10 14.81 -43.73 14.37
C GLY A 10 14.26 -42.33 14.65
N LEU A 11 15.14 -41.31 14.62
CA LEU A 11 14.72 -39.90 14.60
C LEU A 11 14.02 -39.63 13.28
N LEU A 12 12.69 -39.56 13.30
CA LEU A 12 11.90 -39.08 12.18
C LEU A 12 12.02 -37.55 12.14
N THR A 13 13.00 -37.02 11.40
CA THR A 13 13.05 -35.60 11.08
C THR A 13 11.90 -35.28 10.13
N VAL A 14 10.79 -34.78 10.65
CA VAL A 14 9.78 -34.14 9.84
C VAL A 14 10.38 -32.86 9.30
N LEU A 15 10.86 -32.90 8.05
CA LEU A 15 11.15 -31.70 7.27
C LEU A 15 9.83 -30.94 7.13
N LEU A 16 9.63 -29.95 7.99
CA LEU A 16 8.59 -28.94 7.75
C LEU A 16 8.92 -28.27 6.42
N GLN A 17 8.26 -28.71 5.35
CA GLN A 17 8.40 -28.10 4.04
C GLN A 17 7.87 -26.66 4.16
N ALA A 18 8.73 -25.67 4.02
CA ALA A 18 8.31 -24.27 4.01
C ALA A 18 7.23 -24.08 2.95
N ALA A 19 6.19 -23.33 3.27
CA ALA A 19 5.14 -23.06 2.30
C ALA A 19 5.73 -22.32 1.09
N PRO A 20 5.22 -22.58 -0.13
CA PRO A 20 5.79 -21.99 -1.34
C PRO A 20 5.79 -20.45 -1.28
N PRO A 21 6.76 -19.80 -1.95
CA PRO A 21 6.83 -18.34 -1.98
C PRO A 21 5.55 -17.77 -2.60
N VAL A 22 5.14 -16.58 -2.14
CA VAL A 22 3.90 -15.95 -2.59
C VAL A 22 4.00 -14.43 -2.54
N ALA A 23 3.39 -13.76 -3.50
CA ALA A 23 3.17 -12.32 -3.51
C ALA A 23 1.68 -12.01 -3.65
N VAL A 24 1.19 -11.08 -2.85
CA VAL A 24 -0.18 -10.54 -2.94
C VAL A 24 -0.11 -9.03 -3.12
N VAL A 25 -0.74 -8.53 -4.17
CA VAL A 25 -0.62 -7.15 -4.63
C VAL A 25 -2.00 -6.52 -4.74
N HIS A 26 -2.14 -5.25 -4.37
CA HIS A 26 -3.34 -4.45 -4.63
C HIS A 26 -3.00 -3.17 -5.38
N GLY A 27 -3.93 -2.73 -6.22
CA GLY A 27 -3.85 -1.48 -6.99
C GLY A 27 -4.61 -0.31 -6.37
N GLY A 28 -5.15 -0.50 -5.15
CA GLY A 28 -5.90 0.52 -4.44
C GLY A 28 -7.40 0.24 -4.35
N ALA A 29 -8.04 0.72 -3.24
CA ALA A 29 -9.47 0.54 -2.99
C ALA A 29 -10.35 1.11 -4.12
N GLY A 30 -9.96 2.23 -4.72
CA GLY A 30 -10.64 2.84 -5.87
C GLY A 30 -10.16 2.34 -7.24
N SER A 31 -9.22 1.38 -7.30
CA SER A 31 -8.72 0.85 -8.57
C SER A 31 -9.64 -0.26 -9.08
N PRO A 32 -10.29 -0.07 -10.24
CA PRO A 32 -11.25 -1.05 -10.75
C PRO A 32 -10.55 -2.34 -11.19
N ARG A 33 -11.28 -3.47 -11.15
CA ARG A 33 -10.81 -4.79 -11.62
C ARG A 33 -10.27 -4.77 -13.05
N ALA A 34 -10.72 -3.84 -13.88
CA ALA A 34 -10.19 -3.64 -15.23
C ALA A 34 -8.67 -3.34 -15.27
N ARG A 35 -8.06 -3.02 -14.13
CA ARG A 35 -6.60 -2.81 -13.99
C ARG A 35 -5.86 -4.01 -13.39
N MET A 36 -6.50 -5.17 -13.27
CA MET A 36 -5.85 -6.39 -12.73
C MET A 36 -4.62 -6.80 -13.50
N ASP A 37 -4.54 -6.53 -14.80
CA ASP A 37 -3.34 -6.76 -15.60
C ASP A 37 -2.09 -6.08 -15.02
N GLY A 38 -2.24 -4.91 -14.41
CA GLY A 38 -1.16 -4.20 -13.72
C GLY A 38 -0.75 -4.89 -12.41
N THR A 39 -1.72 -5.28 -11.58
CA THR A 39 -1.43 -6.03 -10.35
C THR A 39 -0.93 -7.44 -10.64
N ASP A 40 -1.37 -8.08 -11.72
CA ASP A 40 -0.85 -9.38 -12.16
C ASP A 40 0.63 -9.29 -12.56
N ARG A 41 1.02 -8.26 -13.35
CA ARG A 41 2.43 -8.02 -13.69
C ARG A 41 3.28 -7.78 -12.45
N ALA A 42 2.80 -6.97 -11.52
CA ALA A 42 3.51 -6.67 -10.27
C ALA A 42 3.68 -7.95 -9.42
N ALA A 43 2.64 -8.75 -9.28
CA ALA A 43 2.68 -10.02 -8.55
C ALA A 43 3.63 -11.04 -9.22
N ALA A 44 3.60 -11.13 -10.54
CA ALA A 44 4.49 -11.99 -11.31
C ALA A 44 5.97 -11.59 -11.15
N GLN A 45 6.28 -10.28 -11.17
CA GLN A 45 7.63 -9.76 -10.94
C GLN A 45 8.14 -10.13 -9.54
N ALA A 46 7.33 -9.92 -8.50
CA ALA A 46 7.67 -10.32 -7.15
C ALA A 46 7.92 -11.83 -7.04
N LEU A 47 7.02 -12.64 -7.61
CA LEU A 47 7.15 -14.10 -7.57
C LEU A 47 8.41 -14.60 -8.29
N ALA A 48 8.78 -14.00 -9.42
CA ALA A 48 9.99 -14.36 -10.15
C ALA A 48 11.25 -14.13 -9.28
N LEU A 49 11.31 -13.01 -8.56
CA LEU A 49 12.40 -12.75 -7.61
C LEU A 49 12.42 -13.76 -6.46
N LEU A 50 11.27 -14.05 -5.86
CA LEU A 50 11.16 -15.02 -4.76
C LEU A 50 11.59 -16.44 -5.19
N ARG A 51 11.20 -16.89 -6.39
CA ARG A 51 11.60 -18.18 -6.97
C ARG A 51 13.07 -18.23 -7.34
N GLY A 52 13.64 -17.08 -7.67
CA GLY A 52 15.10 -16.91 -7.88
C GLY A 52 15.92 -16.87 -6.61
N GLY A 53 15.30 -17.03 -5.42
CA GLY A 53 15.98 -16.98 -4.12
C GLY A 53 16.11 -15.57 -3.53
N GLY A 54 15.46 -14.57 -4.14
CA GLY A 54 15.39 -13.21 -3.59
C GLY A 54 14.57 -13.13 -2.29
N GLY A 55 14.90 -12.17 -1.44
CA GLY A 55 14.23 -11.96 -0.15
C GLY A 55 12.82 -11.36 -0.30
N ALA A 56 11.99 -11.56 0.72
CA ALA A 56 10.62 -11.07 0.77
C ALA A 56 10.54 -9.54 0.54
N LEU A 57 11.43 -8.78 1.18
CA LEU A 57 11.43 -7.31 1.04
C LEU A 57 11.75 -6.86 -0.39
N ASP A 58 12.78 -7.44 -1.03
CA ASP A 58 13.16 -7.07 -2.40
C ASP A 58 12.04 -7.38 -3.39
N ALA A 59 11.35 -8.49 -3.19
CA ALA A 59 10.19 -8.86 -4.00
C ALA A 59 9.01 -7.90 -3.80
N ALA A 60 8.71 -7.50 -2.57
CA ALA A 60 7.65 -6.52 -2.28
C ALA A 60 7.97 -5.16 -2.92
N LEU A 61 9.21 -4.69 -2.81
CA LEU A 61 9.67 -3.44 -3.43
C LEU A 61 9.53 -3.50 -4.95
N ALA A 62 9.98 -4.59 -5.59
CA ALA A 62 9.90 -4.75 -7.04
C ALA A 62 8.45 -4.73 -7.54
N ALA A 63 7.51 -5.34 -6.83
CA ALA A 63 6.09 -5.25 -7.18
C ALA A 63 5.56 -3.82 -7.11
N VAL A 64 5.90 -3.08 -6.04
CA VAL A 64 5.44 -1.68 -5.90
C VAL A 64 6.08 -0.79 -6.97
N VAL A 65 7.34 -1.00 -7.34
CA VAL A 65 7.99 -0.28 -8.47
C VAL A 65 7.24 -0.49 -9.78
N VAL A 66 6.78 -1.71 -10.08
CA VAL A 66 5.95 -1.97 -11.28
C VAL A 66 4.68 -1.13 -11.27
N LEU A 67 4.05 -0.95 -10.11
CA LEU A 67 2.83 -0.14 -9.98
C LEU A 67 3.12 1.37 -9.95
N GLU A 68 4.25 1.80 -9.40
CA GLU A 68 4.72 3.20 -9.47
C GLU A 68 5.09 3.63 -10.88
N ASP A 69 5.51 2.70 -11.73
CA ASP A 69 5.84 2.93 -13.14
C ASP A 69 4.61 2.89 -14.07
N ASP A 70 3.48 2.35 -13.61
CA ASP A 70 2.23 2.30 -14.37
C ASP A 70 1.35 3.52 -14.06
N PRO A 71 1.19 4.48 -14.98
CA PRO A 71 0.50 5.76 -14.73
C PRO A 71 -1.00 5.61 -14.41
N ARG A 72 -1.56 4.44 -14.58
CA ARG A 72 -2.95 4.14 -14.24
C ARG A 72 -3.21 4.09 -12.75
N PHE A 73 -2.16 3.83 -11.95
CA PHE A 73 -2.24 3.78 -10.49
C PHE A 73 -1.85 5.12 -9.84
N ASN A 74 -2.29 5.31 -8.61
CA ASN A 74 -1.97 6.52 -7.85
C ASN A 74 -0.73 6.34 -6.99
N ALA A 75 0.41 6.16 -7.63
CA ALA A 75 1.72 6.07 -7.00
C ALA A 75 2.80 6.39 -8.03
N GLY A 76 3.96 6.90 -7.64
CA GLY A 76 5.04 7.22 -8.56
C GLY A 76 4.56 8.04 -9.77
N THR A 77 4.79 7.54 -10.98
CA THR A 77 4.24 8.10 -12.22
C THR A 77 2.71 7.89 -12.22
N GLY A 78 1.95 8.94 -12.18
CA GLY A 78 0.50 8.88 -12.07
C GLY A 78 -0.03 9.19 -10.68
N ALA A 79 0.84 9.51 -9.71
CA ALA A 79 0.43 10.01 -8.40
C ALA A 79 -0.46 11.26 -8.52
N ASN A 80 -1.39 11.43 -7.60
CA ASN A 80 -2.37 12.51 -7.65
C ASN A 80 -1.72 13.89 -7.57
N ILE A 81 -2.22 14.79 -8.41
CA ILE A 81 -1.89 16.22 -8.37
C ILE A 81 -2.65 16.84 -7.20
N ARG A 82 -1.98 17.64 -6.38
CA ARG A 82 -2.55 18.36 -5.24
C ARG A 82 -3.52 19.45 -5.69
N LEU A 83 -4.21 20.06 -4.72
CA LEU A 83 -5.22 21.10 -4.94
C LEU A 83 -4.77 22.26 -5.85
N ASP A 84 -3.51 22.60 -5.88
CA ASP A 84 -2.95 23.70 -6.67
C ASP A 84 -2.79 23.39 -8.18
N GLY A 85 -3.11 22.17 -8.59
CA GLY A 85 -2.99 21.72 -10.00
C GLY A 85 -1.57 21.52 -10.50
N LYS A 86 -0.56 21.53 -9.62
CA LYS A 86 0.86 21.45 -9.97
C LYS A 86 1.64 20.47 -9.10
N THR A 87 1.47 20.56 -7.79
CA THR A 87 2.27 19.82 -6.83
C THR A 87 1.86 18.35 -6.82
N ILE A 88 2.85 17.46 -6.84
CA ILE A 88 2.68 16.03 -6.64
C ILE A 88 3.55 15.62 -5.46
N GLN A 89 2.93 15.36 -4.31
CA GLN A 89 3.57 14.85 -3.11
C GLN A 89 3.17 13.39 -2.93
N MET A 90 4.13 12.54 -2.63
CA MET A 90 3.95 11.10 -2.52
C MET A 90 4.38 10.60 -1.15
N ASP A 91 3.79 9.50 -0.73
CA ASP A 91 4.16 8.81 0.49
C ASP A 91 4.53 7.37 0.12
N ALA A 92 5.54 6.79 0.77
CA ALA A 92 5.89 5.39 0.60
C ALA A 92 6.48 4.82 1.89
N ALA A 93 6.31 3.50 2.09
CA ALA A 93 6.92 2.78 3.20
C ALA A 93 7.22 1.33 2.81
N CYS A 94 8.16 0.73 3.53
CA CYS A 94 8.44 -0.70 3.47
C CYS A 94 8.82 -1.23 4.85
N MET A 95 8.58 -2.53 5.06
CA MET A 95 8.87 -3.21 6.32
C MET A 95 9.34 -4.64 6.08
N ASP A 96 10.43 -5.01 6.74
CA ASP A 96 10.93 -6.38 6.81
C ASP A 96 10.40 -7.04 8.09
N GLY A 97 9.59 -8.07 7.94
CA GLY A 97 8.99 -8.79 9.06
C GLY A 97 9.95 -9.73 9.79
N ALA A 98 11.09 -10.08 9.21
CA ALA A 98 12.10 -10.91 9.86
C ALA A 98 12.93 -10.12 10.88
N THR A 99 13.27 -8.89 10.53
CA THR A 99 14.11 -8.01 11.36
C THR A 99 13.31 -6.97 12.14
N GLY A 100 12.08 -6.68 11.70
CA GLY A 100 11.27 -5.56 12.19
C GLY A 100 11.71 -4.20 11.63
N ALA A 101 12.69 -4.16 10.71
CA ALA A 101 13.16 -2.93 10.11
C ALA A 101 12.04 -2.27 9.28
N PHE A 102 11.91 -0.95 9.42
CA PHE A 102 10.91 -0.12 8.76
C PHE A 102 11.56 1.14 8.19
N GLY A 103 11.14 1.55 7.02
CA GLY A 103 11.56 2.81 6.42
C GLY A 103 10.42 3.46 5.65
N ALA A 104 10.30 4.78 5.78
CA ALA A 104 9.24 5.54 5.14
C ALA A 104 9.70 6.92 4.66
N VAL A 105 9.03 7.43 3.63
CA VAL A 105 9.08 8.82 3.20
C VAL A 105 7.66 9.34 3.08
N ALA A 106 7.47 10.63 3.41
CA ALA A 106 6.18 11.28 3.31
C ALA A 106 6.30 12.66 2.66
N ALA A 107 5.28 13.04 1.90
CA ALA A 107 5.23 14.30 1.15
C ALA A 107 6.50 14.53 0.31
N ILE A 108 7.13 13.46 -0.20
CA ILE A 108 8.29 13.53 -1.08
C ILE A 108 7.87 13.99 -2.47
N GLU A 109 8.67 14.81 -3.10
CA GLU A 109 8.39 15.36 -4.43
C GLU A 109 9.47 14.95 -5.44
N ARG A 110 9.09 14.94 -6.74
CA ARG A 110 10.01 14.81 -7.87
C ARG A 110 10.92 13.59 -7.82
N VAL A 111 10.35 12.45 -7.47
CA VAL A 111 11.00 11.13 -7.46
C VAL A 111 10.14 10.16 -8.26
N LYS A 112 10.76 9.29 -9.06
CA LYS A 112 10.02 8.30 -9.86
C LYS A 112 9.44 7.20 -8.97
N ASN A 113 10.28 6.62 -8.10
CA ASN A 113 9.94 5.48 -7.26
C ASN A 113 10.18 5.80 -5.78
N PRO A 114 9.24 6.47 -5.11
CA PRO A 114 9.37 6.81 -3.68
C PRO A 114 9.57 5.59 -2.77
N VAL A 115 9.06 4.41 -3.12
CA VAL A 115 9.28 3.19 -2.33
C VAL A 115 10.76 2.80 -2.24
N LEU A 116 11.56 3.07 -3.26
CA LEU A 116 13.00 2.83 -3.21
C LEU A 116 13.74 3.82 -2.31
N VAL A 117 13.23 5.05 -2.20
CA VAL A 117 13.76 6.03 -1.21
C VAL A 117 13.39 5.60 0.21
N ALA A 118 12.14 5.14 0.43
CA ALA A 118 11.70 4.57 1.70
C ALA A 118 12.61 3.39 2.13
N ARG A 119 12.99 2.52 1.19
CA ARG A 119 13.96 1.44 1.46
C ARG A 119 15.31 1.99 1.94
N LYS A 120 15.79 3.10 1.40
CA LYS A 120 17.03 3.73 1.82
C LYS A 120 16.95 4.35 3.22
N VAL A 121 15.78 4.75 3.67
CA VAL A 121 15.57 5.21 5.06
C VAL A 121 15.87 4.09 6.06
N MET A 122 15.58 2.81 5.74
CA MET A 122 15.92 1.66 6.59
C MET A 122 17.42 1.52 6.86
N ASP A 123 18.28 2.05 5.98
CA ASP A 123 19.73 2.02 6.14
C ASP A 123 20.24 3.13 7.10
N THR A 124 19.34 3.96 7.65
CA THR A 124 19.61 5.05 8.59
C THR A 124 19.05 4.75 9.98
N PRO A 125 19.45 5.50 11.02
CA PRO A 125 18.80 5.42 12.35
C PRO A 125 17.35 5.94 12.39
N HIS A 126 16.84 6.49 11.30
CA HIS A 126 15.50 7.06 11.22
C HIS A 126 14.48 6.06 10.65
N LEU A 127 13.22 6.21 11.04
CA LEU A 127 12.11 5.45 10.47
C LEU A 127 11.38 6.21 9.37
N LEU A 128 11.38 7.54 9.41
CA LEU A 128 10.60 8.39 8.53
C LEU A 128 11.32 9.70 8.24
N ILE A 129 11.41 10.07 6.96
CA ILE A 129 11.90 11.38 6.50
C ILE A 129 10.79 12.02 5.64
N VAL A 130 10.55 13.34 5.80
CA VAL A 130 9.38 13.98 5.20
C VAL A 130 9.71 15.22 4.36
N GLY A 131 8.83 15.56 3.43
CA GLY A 131 8.82 16.81 2.66
C GLY A 131 10.11 17.06 1.89
N GLU A 132 10.57 18.32 1.93
CA GLU A 132 11.82 18.73 1.27
C GLU A 132 13.04 17.92 1.78
N GLY A 133 13.04 17.56 3.06
CA GLY A 133 14.08 16.69 3.64
C GLY A 133 14.16 15.34 2.95
N ALA A 134 13.02 14.70 2.67
CA ALA A 134 12.96 13.43 1.94
C ALA A 134 13.45 13.60 0.49
N THR A 135 13.06 14.68 -0.18
CA THR A 135 13.51 14.98 -1.55
C THR A 135 15.01 15.21 -1.60
N ARG A 136 15.58 15.99 -0.68
CA ARG A 136 17.02 16.22 -0.58
C ARG A 136 17.79 14.94 -0.26
N PHE A 137 17.26 14.09 0.62
CA PHE A 137 17.83 12.78 0.95
C PHE A 137 17.89 11.89 -0.31
N ALA A 138 16.81 11.84 -1.11
CA ALA A 138 16.81 11.12 -2.37
C ALA A 138 17.90 11.63 -3.33
N ARG A 139 18.06 12.96 -3.48
CA ARG A 139 19.11 13.56 -4.35
C ARG A 139 20.51 13.21 -3.84
N ALA A 140 20.75 13.28 -2.55
CA ALA A 140 22.04 12.91 -1.96
C ALA A 140 22.43 11.46 -2.22
N LEU A 141 21.43 10.56 -2.40
CA LEU A 141 21.63 9.15 -2.75
C LEU A 141 21.63 8.88 -4.27
N GLY A 142 21.61 9.93 -5.11
CA GLY A 142 21.70 9.80 -6.55
C GLY A 142 20.38 9.52 -7.28
N PHE A 143 19.23 9.58 -6.59
CA PHE A 143 17.94 9.51 -7.28
C PHE A 143 17.76 10.76 -8.16
N PRO A 144 17.48 10.58 -9.47
CA PRO A 144 17.36 11.72 -10.38
C PRO A 144 16.12 12.57 -10.10
N ASP A 145 16.14 13.81 -10.53
CA ASP A 145 14.96 14.66 -10.58
C ASP A 145 13.97 14.08 -11.60
N TYR A 146 12.72 13.89 -11.19
CA TYR A 146 11.69 13.29 -12.03
C TYR A 146 10.34 13.98 -11.80
N ASP A 147 9.65 14.32 -12.90
CA ASP A 147 8.29 14.84 -12.82
C ASP A 147 7.28 13.68 -12.96
N PRO A 148 6.55 13.34 -11.89
CA PRO A 148 5.54 12.27 -11.93
C PRO A 148 4.27 12.63 -12.72
N ALA A 149 4.16 13.87 -13.23
CA ALA A 149 3.01 14.32 -13.99
C ALA A 149 2.91 13.58 -15.34
N CYS A 150 1.73 13.08 -15.64
CA CYS A 150 1.41 12.36 -16.87
C CYS A 150 0.00 12.72 -17.38
N ALA A 151 -0.39 12.20 -18.53
CA ALA A 151 -1.71 12.44 -19.09
C ALA A 151 -2.83 11.91 -18.18
N GLU A 152 -2.63 10.75 -17.54
CA GLU A 152 -3.59 10.07 -16.70
C GLU A 152 -3.91 10.85 -15.42
N ASN A 153 -2.89 11.36 -14.72
CA ASN A 153 -3.13 12.13 -13.50
C ASN A 153 -3.65 13.54 -13.79
N ARG A 154 -3.27 14.15 -14.92
CA ARG A 154 -3.86 15.41 -15.41
C ARG A 154 -5.34 15.24 -15.77
N ALA A 155 -5.70 14.18 -16.50
CA ALA A 155 -7.09 13.88 -16.83
C ALA A 155 -7.92 13.57 -15.57
N ARG A 156 -7.31 12.91 -14.57
CA ARG A 156 -7.91 12.68 -13.26
C ARG A 156 -8.18 14.00 -12.53
N TYR A 157 -7.21 14.89 -12.49
CA TYR A 157 -7.33 16.22 -11.90
C TYR A 157 -8.45 17.04 -12.54
N GLU A 158 -8.57 17.06 -13.89
CA GLU A 158 -9.64 17.80 -14.59
C GLU A 158 -11.04 17.26 -14.30
N ARG A 159 -11.22 15.93 -14.22
CA ARG A 159 -12.52 15.33 -13.85
C ARG A 159 -13.01 15.81 -12.49
N VAL A 160 -12.12 15.97 -11.56
CA VAL A 160 -12.47 16.35 -10.20
C VAL A 160 -12.64 17.86 -10.05
N LYS A 161 -11.94 18.67 -10.82
CA LYS A 161 -12.32 20.08 -11.01
C LYS A 161 -13.78 20.22 -11.40
N ALA A 162 -14.26 19.36 -12.31
CA ALA A 162 -15.67 19.34 -12.72
C ALA A 162 -16.62 18.97 -11.57
N ILE A 163 -16.28 17.96 -10.76
CA ILE A 163 -17.09 17.52 -9.60
C ILE A 163 -17.21 18.61 -8.54
N LEU A 164 -16.13 19.32 -8.21
CA LEU A 164 -16.18 20.41 -7.22
C LEU A 164 -16.88 21.68 -7.75
N LYS A 165 -16.97 21.83 -9.04
CA LYS A 165 -17.81 22.87 -9.66
C LYS A 165 -19.30 22.55 -9.61
N GLY A 166 -19.70 21.39 -9.06
CA GLY A 166 -21.11 21.04 -8.82
C GLY A 166 -21.68 19.91 -9.68
N ALA A 167 -20.83 19.17 -10.42
CA ALA A 167 -21.31 18.09 -11.30
C ALA A 167 -21.75 16.82 -10.53
N ASP A 168 -21.31 16.61 -9.28
CA ASP A 168 -21.78 15.54 -8.39
C ASP A 168 -21.76 15.99 -6.93
N PRO A 169 -22.91 16.23 -6.31
CA PRO A 169 -22.99 16.75 -4.94
C PRO A 169 -22.68 15.74 -3.83
N GLY A 170 -22.61 14.43 -4.11
CA GLY A 170 -22.56 13.40 -3.07
C GLY A 170 -21.17 13.14 -2.47
N GLN A 171 -20.12 13.19 -3.26
CA GLN A 171 -18.81 12.64 -2.87
C GLN A 171 -17.93 13.53 -1.97
N MET A 172 -18.37 14.72 -1.56
CA MET A 172 -17.49 15.72 -0.94
C MET A 172 -18.10 16.52 0.21
N GLU A 173 -19.02 15.95 0.96
CA GLU A 173 -19.72 16.65 2.06
C GLU A 173 -18.77 17.31 3.08
N ALA A 174 -17.68 16.65 3.46
CA ALA A 174 -16.71 17.22 4.39
C ALA A 174 -16.02 18.48 3.82
N TRP A 175 -15.73 18.48 2.54
CA TRP A 175 -15.10 19.62 1.86
C TRP A 175 -16.08 20.75 1.56
N LYS A 176 -17.37 20.46 1.38
CA LYS A 176 -18.42 21.50 1.27
C LYS A 176 -18.58 22.28 2.57
N ARG A 177 -18.39 21.61 3.73
CA ARG A 177 -18.51 22.23 5.06
C ARG A 177 -17.25 22.96 5.51
N TYR A 178 -16.10 22.66 4.91
CA TYR A 178 -14.82 23.25 5.26
C TYR A 178 -14.48 24.40 4.32
N ASP A 179 -14.13 25.56 4.89
CA ASP A 179 -13.63 26.71 4.12
C ASP A 179 -12.16 26.47 3.69
N TRP A 180 -12.00 25.63 2.66
CA TRP A 180 -10.69 25.25 2.15
C TRP A 180 -9.95 26.44 1.47
N LYS A 181 -10.67 27.48 1.06
CA LYS A 181 -10.07 28.72 0.52
C LYS A 181 -9.33 29.47 1.61
N LYS A 182 -9.91 29.55 2.81
CA LYS A 182 -9.29 30.13 3.98
C LYS A 182 -8.10 29.31 4.47
N GLY A 183 -8.14 27.97 4.30
CA GLY A 183 -7.07 27.05 4.66
C GLY A 183 -6.01 26.87 3.58
N TRP A 184 -6.00 27.68 2.50
CA TRP A 184 -5.05 27.54 1.40
C TRP A 184 -3.60 27.67 1.88
N ASN A 185 -2.84 26.59 1.82
CA ASN A 185 -1.47 26.51 2.34
C ASN A 185 -0.41 26.19 1.27
N PHE A 186 -0.77 26.29 0.00
CA PHE A 186 0.18 26.07 -1.10
C PHE A 186 1.04 27.30 -1.37
N PRO A 187 2.29 27.13 -1.80
CA PRO A 187 3.14 28.24 -2.22
C PRO A 187 2.63 28.96 -3.49
N THR A 188 1.68 28.36 -4.22
CA THR A 188 1.04 28.93 -5.39
C THR A 188 -0.29 29.59 -5.04
N PRO A 189 -0.68 30.72 -5.69
CA PRO A 189 -1.98 31.34 -5.49
C PRO A 189 -3.14 30.39 -5.81
N LEU A 190 -4.25 30.56 -5.07
CA LEU A 190 -5.48 29.83 -5.32
C LEU A 190 -5.97 30.09 -6.75
N LYS A 191 -5.89 29.08 -7.60
CA LYS A 191 -6.53 28.97 -8.91
C LYS A 191 -7.29 27.65 -8.94
N GLU A 192 -8.28 27.48 -9.79
CA GLU A 192 -9.17 26.30 -9.88
C GLU A 192 -8.54 24.91 -9.57
N VAL A 193 -9.29 24.06 -8.89
CA VAL A 193 -8.82 22.93 -8.08
C VAL A 193 -9.61 21.62 -8.32
N LEU A 194 -8.96 20.43 -8.26
CA LEU A 194 -9.41 19.13 -7.69
C LEU A 194 -9.40 17.80 -8.49
N GLY A 195 -9.14 16.63 -7.78
CA GLY A 195 -9.13 15.26 -8.30
C GLY A 195 -9.26 14.03 -7.34
N PRO A 196 -9.74 12.78 -7.73
CA PRO A 196 -9.87 11.58 -6.88
C PRO A 196 -8.61 10.69 -6.65
N SER A 197 -8.67 9.68 -5.71
CA SER A 197 -7.54 9.04 -5.00
C SER A 197 -7.43 7.52 -5.14
N ASP A 198 -6.19 6.96 -5.01
CA ASP A 198 -5.87 5.52 -4.86
C ASP A 198 -4.46 5.30 -4.22
N THR A 199 -4.19 4.06 -3.75
CA THR A 199 -2.93 3.64 -3.11
C THR A 199 -2.52 2.26 -3.66
N VAL A 200 -1.22 1.98 -3.82
CA VAL A 200 -0.73 0.65 -4.25
C VAL A 200 0.07 -0.04 -3.15
N GLY A 201 0.01 -1.38 -3.06
CA GLY A 201 0.79 -2.13 -2.07
C GLY A 201 1.01 -3.58 -2.44
N CYS A 202 2.02 -4.19 -1.80
CA CYS A 202 2.39 -5.58 -1.94
C CYS A 202 2.80 -6.18 -0.60
N VAL A 203 2.39 -7.42 -0.35
CA VAL A 203 2.88 -8.26 0.75
C VAL A 203 3.42 -9.57 0.21
N THR A 204 4.50 -10.06 0.79
CA THR A 204 5.25 -11.22 0.29
C THR A 204 5.61 -12.19 1.39
N ARG A 205 5.82 -13.47 1.01
CA ARG A 205 6.51 -14.49 1.79
C ARG A 205 7.56 -15.14 0.90
N ASP A 206 8.81 -15.21 1.35
CA ASP A 206 9.89 -15.87 0.63
C ASP A 206 9.97 -17.39 0.90
N VAL A 207 10.95 -18.05 0.28
CA VAL A 207 11.16 -19.50 0.41
C VAL A 207 11.65 -19.89 1.83
N GLN A 208 12.17 -18.97 2.62
CA GLN A 208 12.56 -19.16 4.01
C GLN A 208 11.37 -18.95 4.97
N GLY A 209 10.25 -18.47 4.50
CA GLY A 209 9.06 -18.15 5.29
C GLY A 209 9.14 -16.75 5.94
N HIS A 210 10.03 -15.87 5.51
CA HIS A 210 10.07 -14.48 5.94
C HIS A 210 8.99 -13.67 5.21
N PHE A 211 8.48 -12.65 5.88
CA PHE A 211 7.43 -11.79 5.37
C PHE A 211 7.91 -10.36 5.19
N ALA A 212 7.37 -9.67 4.21
CA ALA A 212 7.61 -8.24 4.02
C ALA A 212 6.38 -7.53 3.45
N ALA A 213 6.34 -6.21 3.61
CA ALA A 213 5.33 -5.33 3.01
C ALA A 213 5.99 -4.10 2.41
N ALA A 214 5.43 -3.61 1.30
CA ALA A 214 5.78 -2.35 0.67
C ALA A 214 4.50 -1.66 0.15
N ILE A 215 4.47 -0.33 0.20
CA ILE A 215 3.29 0.47 -0.14
C ILE A 215 3.71 1.84 -0.67
N SER A 216 2.91 2.43 -1.58
CA SER A 216 3.15 3.75 -2.16
C SER A 216 1.85 4.43 -2.56
N THR A 217 1.81 5.76 -2.48
CA THR A 217 0.62 6.55 -2.83
C THR A 217 0.95 7.99 -3.22
N GLY A 218 0.12 8.59 -4.05
CA GLY A 218 0.02 10.03 -4.25
C GLY A 218 -0.96 10.73 -3.30
N GLY A 219 -1.48 10.02 -2.29
CA GLY A 219 -2.46 10.55 -1.33
C GLY A 219 -3.88 10.62 -1.88
N THR A 220 -4.80 11.21 -1.11
CA THR A 220 -6.19 11.38 -1.50
C THR A 220 -6.35 12.45 -2.57
N THR A 221 -7.51 12.42 -3.22
CA THR A 221 -7.90 13.28 -4.32
C THR A 221 -7.88 14.75 -4.01
N ILE A 222 -8.57 15.14 -2.91
CA ILE A 222 -8.55 16.48 -2.38
C ILE A 222 -7.57 16.48 -1.23
N THR A 223 -6.47 17.18 -1.41
CA THR A 223 -5.37 17.11 -0.45
C THR A 223 -4.65 18.44 -0.37
N PHE A 224 -4.50 18.96 0.84
CA PHE A 224 -3.65 20.09 1.12
C PHE A 224 -2.16 19.76 0.94
N TYR A 225 -1.37 20.79 0.75
CA TYR A 225 0.09 20.70 0.78
C TYR A 225 0.56 20.15 2.14
N GLY A 226 1.40 19.10 2.10
CA GLY A 226 1.93 18.49 3.32
C GLY A 226 0.95 17.51 4.01
N ARG A 227 -0.25 17.23 3.46
CA ARG A 227 -1.09 16.16 4.01
C ARG A 227 -0.46 14.81 3.75
N VAL A 228 -0.35 14.02 4.77
CA VAL A 228 0.16 12.66 4.78
C VAL A 228 -0.96 11.71 5.23
N GLY A 229 -1.11 10.58 4.55
CA GLY A 229 -2.07 9.52 4.89
C GLY A 229 -1.47 8.42 5.74
N ASP A 230 -2.10 7.25 5.68
CA ASP A 230 -1.73 6.04 6.42
C ASP A 230 -0.42 5.40 5.95
N VAL A 231 -0.05 5.59 4.68
CA VAL A 231 1.06 4.89 4.01
C VAL A 231 2.37 4.95 4.79
N PRO A 232 2.89 6.10 5.24
CA PRO A 232 4.17 6.16 5.96
C PRO A 232 4.02 5.93 7.47
N MET A 233 2.80 5.69 7.97
CA MET A 233 2.53 5.52 9.39
C MET A 233 2.67 4.06 9.81
N PHE A 234 3.68 3.77 10.65
CA PHE A 234 3.97 2.44 11.18
C PHE A 234 2.73 1.79 11.82
N GLY A 235 2.34 0.62 11.30
CA GLY A 235 1.17 -0.12 11.78
C GLY A 235 -0.18 0.34 11.24
N ALA A 236 -0.24 1.46 10.52
CA ALA A 236 -1.46 1.94 9.85
C ALA A 236 -1.55 1.39 8.42
N GLY A 237 -0.75 1.89 7.49
CA GLY A 237 -0.77 1.49 6.08
C GLY A 237 -0.18 0.11 5.83
N ILE A 238 0.90 -0.24 6.53
CA ILE A 238 1.54 -1.57 6.46
C ILE A 238 1.95 -2.09 7.82
N TYR A 239 2.01 -3.42 7.93
CA TYR A 239 2.71 -4.12 9.00
C TYR A 239 3.22 -5.46 8.52
N ALA A 240 4.45 -5.82 8.90
CA ALA A 240 5.04 -7.13 8.66
C ALA A 240 5.72 -7.65 9.93
N GLY A 241 5.67 -8.96 10.17
CA GLY A 241 6.30 -9.62 11.29
C GLY A 241 6.37 -11.12 11.08
N PRO A 242 6.85 -11.91 12.07
CA PRO A 242 7.09 -13.35 11.90
C PRO A 242 5.83 -14.19 11.58
N LYS A 243 4.64 -13.63 11.69
CA LYS A 243 3.36 -14.33 11.47
C LYS A 243 2.63 -13.91 10.21
N GLY A 244 3.18 -12.96 9.43
CA GLY A 244 2.58 -12.50 8.19
C GLY A 244 2.89 -11.05 7.86
N ALA A 245 2.24 -10.57 6.82
CA ALA A 245 2.29 -9.16 6.41
C ALA A 245 0.93 -8.67 5.91
N VAL A 246 0.67 -7.38 6.08
CA VAL A 246 -0.57 -6.69 5.71
C VAL A 246 -0.23 -5.36 5.03
N ALA A 247 -0.96 -5.01 3.96
CA ALA A 247 -0.95 -3.70 3.33
C ALA A 247 -2.38 -3.20 3.12
N CYS A 248 -2.63 -1.93 3.46
CA CYS A 248 -3.94 -1.30 3.47
C CYS A 248 -4.07 -0.23 2.39
N THR A 249 -5.31 0.11 2.05
CA THR A 249 -5.68 1.17 1.12
C THR A 249 -7.08 1.69 1.46
N GLY A 250 -7.37 2.96 1.18
CA GLY A 250 -8.70 3.54 1.42
C GLY A 250 -8.66 4.91 2.08
N ASN A 251 -9.57 5.17 3.00
CA ASN A 251 -9.57 6.40 3.78
C ASN A 251 -8.41 6.39 4.79
N GLY A 252 -7.34 7.13 4.47
CA GLY A 252 -6.11 7.15 5.25
C GLY A 252 -6.29 7.59 6.70
N GLU A 253 -7.17 8.55 6.94
CA GLU A 253 -7.46 9.07 8.29
C GLU A 253 -8.09 8.01 9.19
N ASP A 254 -8.97 7.17 8.66
CA ASP A 254 -9.59 6.07 9.40
C ASP A 254 -8.61 4.91 9.57
N ILE A 255 -7.80 4.62 8.56
CA ILE A 255 -6.73 3.62 8.66
C ILE A 255 -5.74 4.00 9.76
N ILE A 256 -5.36 5.28 9.87
CA ILE A 256 -4.47 5.77 10.94
C ILE A 256 -5.11 5.63 12.32
N ARG A 257 -6.36 6.11 12.50
CA ARG A 257 -7.05 6.09 13.80
C ARG A 257 -7.16 4.69 14.39
N HIS A 258 -7.22 3.66 13.55
CA HIS A 258 -7.44 2.28 13.97
C HIS A 258 -6.21 1.39 13.83
N LEU A 259 -5.07 1.91 13.35
CA LEU A 259 -3.84 1.14 13.08
C LEU A 259 -4.15 -0.15 12.32
N VAL A 260 -4.87 -0.03 11.21
CA VAL A 260 -5.55 -1.15 10.54
C VAL A 260 -4.62 -2.30 10.17
N ALA A 261 -3.44 -2.01 9.62
CA ALA A 261 -2.49 -3.05 9.24
C ALA A 261 -2.00 -3.84 10.46
N LYS A 262 -1.74 -3.17 11.60
CA LYS A 262 -1.34 -3.82 12.84
C LYS A 262 -2.49 -4.64 13.44
N ALA A 263 -3.71 -4.12 13.42
CA ALA A 263 -4.89 -4.83 13.91
C ALA A 263 -5.15 -6.12 13.11
N ALA A 264 -5.05 -6.07 11.77
CA ALA A 264 -5.16 -7.24 10.91
C ALA A 264 -4.01 -8.24 11.14
N TYR A 265 -2.78 -7.75 11.30
CA TYR A 265 -1.64 -8.60 11.65
C TYR A 265 -1.82 -9.32 13.00
N ASP A 266 -2.40 -8.68 14.00
CA ASP A 266 -2.66 -9.30 15.30
C ASP A 266 -3.64 -10.48 15.20
N LEU A 267 -4.55 -10.46 14.21
CA LEU A 267 -5.40 -11.62 13.91
C LEU A 267 -4.59 -12.76 13.28
N LEU A 268 -3.66 -12.45 12.36
CA LEU A 268 -2.71 -13.45 11.84
C LEU A 268 -1.85 -14.06 12.96
N ALA A 269 -1.36 -13.23 13.87
CA ALA A 269 -0.54 -13.66 15.00
C ALA A 269 -1.30 -14.58 15.99
N LYS A 270 -2.62 -14.42 16.06
CA LYS A 270 -3.54 -15.32 16.81
C LYS A 270 -3.89 -16.61 16.07
N GLY A 271 -3.34 -16.81 14.86
CA GLY A 271 -3.51 -18.06 14.08
C GLY A 271 -4.66 -18.06 13.08
N LEU A 272 -5.33 -16.91 12.84
CA LEU A 272 -6.34 -16.83 11.79
C LEU A 272 -5.68 -16.94 10.41
N SER A 273 -6.40 -17.48 9.43
CA SER A 273 -5.99 -17.39 8.03
C SER A 273 -5.97 -15.94 7.55
N ALA A 274 -5.21 -15.66 6.50
CA ALA A 274 -5.10 -14.31 5.96
C ALA A 274 -6.46 -13.78 5.47
N GLN A 275 -7.31 -14.63 4.86
CA GLN A 275 -8.63 -14.19 4.44
C GLN A 275 -9.55 -13.90 5.64
N GLU A 276 -9.54 -14.74 6.69
CA GLU A 276 -10.32 -14.46 7.90
C GLU A 276 -9.87 -13.18 8.60
N ALA A 277 -8.55 -12.90 8.62
CA ALA A 277 -8.02 -11.66 9.18
C ALA A 277 -8.51 -10.43 8.38
N VAL A 278 -8.50 -10.52 7.04
CA VAL A 278 -9.05 -9.48 6.15
C VAL A 278 -10.54 -9.28 6.42
N ASP A 279 -11.33 -10.35 6.39
CA ASP A 279 -12.80 -10.28 6.54
C ASP A 279 -13.20 -9.70 7.89
N ARG A 280 -12.55 -10.13 8.99
CA ARG A 280 -12.83 -9.59 10.32
C ARG A 280 -12.42 -8.14 10.47
N THR A 281 -11.31 -7.75 9.88
CA THR A 281 -10.87 -6.34 9.89
C THR A 281 -11.87 -5.46 9.13
N LEU A 282 -12.30 -5.87 7.94
CA LEU A 282 -13.29 -5.14 7.15
C LEU A 282 -14.66 -5.05 7.86
N ALA A 283 -15.04 -6.09 8.61
CA ALA A 283 -16.33 -6.15 9.31
C ALA A 283 -16.45 -5.16 10.48
N VAL A 284 -15.32 -4.73 11.06
CA VAL A 284 -15.31 -3.76 12.18
C VAL A 284 -15.65 -2.35 11.73
N PHE A 285 -15.41 -2.04 10.44
CA PHE A 285 -15.59 -0.69 9.91
C PHE A 285 -17.02 -0.47 9.41
N PRO A 286 -17.61 0.71 9.69
CA PRO A 286 -18.91 1.07 9.13
C PRO A 286 -18.87 1.08 7.61
N ALA A 287 -20.02 0.77 7.01
CA ALA A 287 -20.19 0.74 5.54
C ALA A 287 -19.97 2.10 4.85
N THR A 288 -19.73 3.16 5.61
CA THR A 288 -19.43 4.52 5.13
C THR A 288 -17.94 4.78 4.91
N ILE A 289 -17.07 3.83 5.31
CA ILE A 289 -15.62 3.97 5.21
C ILE A 289 -15.11 3.11 4.05
N ASP A 290 -14.35 3.71 3.15
CA ASP A 290 -13.64 3.01 2.09
C ASP A 290 -12.35 2.43 2.65
N LEU A 291 -12.26 1.10 2.66
CA LEU A 291 -11.13 0.36 3.16
C LEU A 291 -10.90 -0.89 2.30
N GLY A 292 -9.66 -1.12 1.92
CA GLY A 292 -9.20 -2.36 1.32
C GLY A 292 -7.90 -2.81 1.97
N LEU A 293 -7.65 -4.10 1.97
CA LEU A 293 -6.37 -4.64 2.41
C LEU A 293 -6.06 -5.97 1.74
N VAL A 294 -4.77 -6.27 1.68
CA VAL A 294 -4.24 -7.58 1.32
C VAL A 294 -3.37 -8.10 2.46
N ALA A 295 -3.36 -9.43 2.64
CA ALA A 295 -2.61 -10.07 3.69
C ALA A 295 -1.97 -11.38 3.20
N VAL A 296 -0.82 -11.72 3.81
CA VAL A 296 -0.17 -13.03 3.67
C VAL A 296 0.17 -13.56 5.04
N GLY A 297 -0.18 -14.81 5.29
CA GLY A 297 0.17 -15.58 6.49
C GLY A 297 1.05 -16.79 6.16
N PRO A 298 1.40 -17.60 7.16
CA PRO A 298 2.29 -18.75 6.98
C PRO A 298 1.82 -19.75 5.91
N HIS A 299 0.50 -19.92 5.76
CA HIS A 299 -0.08 -20.90 4.84
C HIS A 299 -1.26 -20.36 4.02
N SER A 300 -1.52 -19.05 4.08
CA SER A 300 -2.70 -18.45 3.48
C SER A 300 -2.42 -17.06 2.89
N THR A 301 -3.29 -16.67 1.97
CA THR A 301 -3.35 -15.32 1.40
C THR A 301 -4.77 -14.80 1.53
N GLY A 302 -4.94 -13.50 1.57
CA GLY A 302 -6.25 -12.87 1.63
C GLY A 302 -6.24 -11.48 1.03
N GLY A 303 -7.39 -11.03 0.59
CA GLY A 303 -7.60 -9.69 0.10
C GLY A 303 -9.08 -9.36 -0.02
N GLY A 304 -9.39 -8.08 0.05
CA GLY A 304 -10.76 -7.59 -0.09
C GLY A 304 -10.87 -6.11 0.20
N CYS A 305 -12.04 -5.57 -0.09
CA CYS A 305 -12.34 -4.17 0.19
C CYS A 305 -13.78 -3.99 0.66
N ASN A 306 -13.99 -2.89 1.37
CA ASN A 306 -15.30 -2.39 1.79
C ASN A 306 -15.48 -1.01 1.13
N TYR A 307 -16.61 -0.77 0.51
CA TYR A 307 -16.97 0.52 -0.06
C TYR A 307 -18.05 1.20 0.77
N SER A 308 -18.05 2.53 0.78
CA SER A 308 -19.11 3.31 1.41
C SER A 308 -20.50 2.93 0.87
N ALA A 309 -21.56 3.16 1.65
CA ALA A 309 -22.92 2.88 1.24
C ALA A 309 -23.29 3.60 -0.06
N GLU A 310 -22.70 4.75 -0.31
CA GLU A 310 -22.91 5.54 -1.52
C GLU A 310 -22.24 4.88 -2.75
N GLN A 311 -21.02 4.41 -2.63
CA GLN A 311 -20.33 3.70 -3.71
C GLN A 311 -20.98 2.35 -4.02
N LYS A 312 -21.56 1.67 -3.02
CA LYS A 312 -22.32 0.41 -3.19
C LYS A 312 -23.51 0.55 -4.12
N ARG A 313 -24.11 1.73 -4.26
CA ARG A 313 -25.23 1.99 -5.20
C ARG A 313 -24.81 1.82 -6.66
N TYR A 314 -23.55 2.04 -6.97
CA TYR A 314 -23.02 1.99 -8.34
C TYR A 314 -22.31 0.69 -8.68
N VAL A 315 -22.05 -0.18 -7.68
CA VAL A 315 -21.24 -1.38 -7.85
C VAL A 315 -21.95 -2.60 -7.28
N LYS A 316 -22.41 -3.49 -8.17
CA LYS A 316 -23.21 -4.67 -7.80
C LYS A 316 -22.45 -5.71 -6.96
N ASP A 317 -21.13 -5.78 -7.09
CA ASP A 317 -20.25 -6.68 -6.32
C ASP A 317 -19.04 -5.89 -5.77
N TYR A 318 -19.31 -5.00 -4.82
CA TYR A 318 -18.31 -4.06 -4.30
C TYR A 318 -17.15 -4.73 -3.56
N ARG A 319 -17.38 -5.88 -2.91
CA ARG A 319 -16.34 -6.59 -2.12
C ARG A 319 -15.18 -7.10 -2.98
N ASN A 320 -15.40 -7.27 -4.27
CA ASN A 320 -14.43 -7.77 -5.23
C ASN A 320 -14.02 -6.74 -6.29
N GLN A 321 -14.28 -5.45 -6.06
CA GLN A 321 -13.99 -4.42 -7.08
C GLN A 321 -12.57 -3.87 -7.05
N MET A 322 -11.86 -4.01 -5.94
CA MET A 322 -10.45 -3.66 -5.87
C MET A 322 -9.63 -4.55 -6.80
N ALA A 323 -8.76 -3.95 -7.64
CA ALA A 323 -7.76 -4.70 -8.37
C ALA A 323 -6.72 -5.24 -7.38
N TRP A 324 -6.66 -6.56 -7.23
CA TRP A 324 -5.62 -7.25 -6.47
C TRP A 324 -5.31 -8.60 -7.06
N SER A 325 -4.08 -9.06 -6.90
CA SER A 325 -3.58 -10.29 -7.55
C SER A 325 -2.71 -11.10 -6.60
N VAL A 326 -2.74 -12.41 -6.78
CA VAL A 326 -1.91 -13.37 -6.04
C VAL A 326 -1.06 -14.15 -7.03
N ALA A 327 0.25 -14.15 -6.83
CA ALA A 327 1.18 -15.04 -7.53
C ALA A 327 1.79 -16.06 -6.54
N ARG A 328 1.84 -17.35 -6.91
CA ARG A 328 2.31 -18.48 -6.09
C ARG A 328 3.32 -19.33 -6.82
#